data_99772d6307be663bf86f643993286fe6
#
_entry.id   99772d6307be663bf86f643993286fe6
#
_cell.length_a   1.000
_cell.length_b   1.000
_cell.length_c   1.000
_cell.angle_alpha   90.00
_cell.angle_beta   90.00
_cell.angle_gamma   90.00
#
_symmetry.space_group_name_H-M   'P 1'
#
loop_
_entity.id
_entity.type
_entity.pdbx_description
1 polymer ?
#
loop_
_entity_poly.entity_id
_entity_poly.type
_entity_poly.pdbx_seq_one_letter_code
_entity_poly.pdbx_strand_id
1 'polypeptide(L)'
;MKKTIFFSVLSLIVATTFLSSCSKYDEGSKFTLLTKKSRMVNNWHLTSITQDGLALNMSGISLHMELMKDGSATNTLSYTVLGQTFEDVAVGTWEFNDDKSKLVLTETGATISDEYTILKLTKDEMKTEQIDPSTGSVSVNTWNTK
;
A
#
# COMPACT_ATOMS: atom_id res chain seq x y z
N MET A 1 -3.18 52.83 17.97
CA MET A 1 -3.85 51.58 18.33
C MET A 1 -4.44 50.77 17.15
N LYS A 2 -4.45 51.24 15.88
CA LYS A 2 -4.98 50.48 14.71
C LYS A 2 -3.96 49.58 13.99
N LYS A 3 -2.65 49.74 14.19
CA LYS A 3 -1.60 48.98 13.50
C LYS A 3 -1.32 47.60 14.11
N THR A 4 -1.57 47.40 15.39
CA THR A 4 -1.30 46.13 16.10
C THR A 4 -2.33 45.04 15.79
N ILE A 5 -3.55 45.41 15.48
CA ILE A 5 -4.63 44.45 15.14
C ILE A 5 -4.41 43.83 13.75
N PHE A 6 -3.84 44.59 12.80
CA PHE A 6 -3.59 44.11 11.45
C PHE A 6 -2.52 43.01 11.38
N PHE A 7 -1.50 43.10 12.22
CA PHE A 7 -0.46 42.07 12.30
C PHE A 7 -0.95 40.77 12.97
N SER A 8 -1.84 40.86 13.95
CA SER A 8 -2.41 39.68 14.61
C SER A 8 -3.33 38.88 13.68
N VAL A 9 -4.11 39.54 12.83
CA VAL A 9 -5.00 38.86 11.87
C VAL A 9 -4.23 38.21 10.74
N LEU A 10 -3.15 38.84 10.29
CA LEU A 10 -2.30 38.27 9.23
C LEU A 10 -1.52 37.04 9.72
N SER A 11 -1.10 37.01 10.97
CA SER A 11 -0.43 35.84 11.59
C SER A 11 -1.36 34.64 11.72
N LEU A 12 -2.65 34.85 11.96
CA LEU A 12 -3.63 33.77 12.13
C LEU A 12 -4.01 33.11 10.77
N ILE A 13 -3.96 33.86 9.66
CA ILE A 13 -4.29 33.34 8.32
C ILE A 13 -3.18 32.47 7.77
N VAL A 14 -1.90 32.75 8.11
CA VAL A 14 -0.76 31.93 7.66
C VAL A 14 -0.71 30.56 8.34
N ALA A 15 -1.24 30.43 9.58
CA ALA A 15 -1.24 29.15 10.31
C ALA A 15 -2.25 28.13 9.78
N THR A 16 -3.26 28.54 9.00
CA THR A 16 -4.31 27.63 8.52
C THR A 16 -4.00 26.95 7.18
N THR A 17 -2.97 27.37 6.46
CA THR A 17 -2.62 26.81 5.13
C THR A 17 -1.74 25.56 5.17
N PHE A 18 -1.24 25.15 6.33
CA PHE A 18 -0.36 23.97 6.44
C PHE A 18 -1.09 22.65 6.73
N LEU A 19 -2.41 22.63 6.88
CA LEU A 19 -3.17 21.43 7.26
C LEU A 19 -3.72 20.61 6.07
N SER A 20 -3.46 21.01 4.81
CA SER A 20 -4.09 20.34 3.67
C SER A 20 -3.21 19.29 2.97
N SER A 21 -2.17 18.76 3.61
CA SER A 21 -1.22 17.85 2.95
C SER A 21 -1.11 16.46 3.57
N CYS A 22 -2.20 15.80 3.98
CA CYS A 22 -2.04 14.48 4.62
C CYS A 22 -2.83 13.32 4.04
N SER A 23 -3.59 13.45 2.95
CA SER A 23 -4.14 12.26 2.30
C SER A 23 -3.68 12.20 0.84
N LYS A 24 -2.65 11.39 0.59
CA LYS A 24 -2.16 11.14 -0.77
C LYS A 24 -2.90 9.97 -1.44
N TYR A 25 -3.58 9.15 -0.68
CA TYR A 25 -4.37 8.04 -1.19
C TYR A 25 -5.86 8.36 -1.06
N ASP A 26 -6.64 8.03 -2.08
CA ASP A 26 -8.07 8.32 -2.14
C ASP A 26 -8.84 7.63 -0.99
N GLU A 27 -8.40 6.43 -0.61
CA GLU A 27 -8.91 5.71 0.55
C GLU A 27 -7.86 5.67 1.67
N GLY A 28 -8.19 6.16 2.85
CA GLY A 28 -7.28 6.07 4.00
C GLY A 28 -7.48 7.13 5.06
N SER A 29 -6.77 7.00 6.17
CA SER A 29 -6.80 7.96 7.26
C SER A 29 -6.26 9.31 6.83
N LYS A 30 -7.06 10.37 6.99
CA LYS A 30 -6.66 11.75 6.70
C LYS A 30 -5.61 12.28 7.67
N PHE A 31 -5.44 11.66 8.83
CA PHE A 31 -4.47 12.07 9.85
C PHE A 31 -3.74 10.86 10.43
N THR A 32 -2.42 10.87 10.38
CA THR A 32 -1.56 9.85 11.00
C THR A 32 -0.18 10.44 11.32
N LEU A 33 0.35 10.09 12.47
CA LEU A 33 1.71 10.44 12.89
C LEU A 33 2.78 9.51 12.28
N LEU A 34 2.37 8.38 11.71
CA LEU A 34 3.28 7.42 11.08
C LEU A 34 3.64 7.85 9.66
N THR A 35 4.90 7.72 9.31
CA THR A 35 5.35 7.92 7.92
C THR A 35 4.76 6.85 6.99
N LYS A 36 4.71 7.12 5.68
CA LYS A 36 4.28 6.11 4.69
C LYS A 36 5.14 4.85 4.76
N LYS A 37 6.46 5.01 4.85
CA LYS A 37 7.40 3.88 4.99
C LYS A 37 7.11 3.07 6.26
N SER A 38 6.87 3.74 7.40
CA SER A 38 6.55 3.06 8.66
C SER A 38 5.23 2.29 8.64
N ARG A 39 4.27 2.71 7.81
CA ARG A 39 3.01 1.98 7.62
C ARG A 39 3.16 0.82 6.65
N MET A 40 4.02 0.96 5.63
CA MET A 40 4.27 -0.07 4.62
C MET A 40 5.07 -1.25 5.20
N VAL A 41 6.06 -0.98 6.05
CA VAL A 41 6.89 -2.00 6.72
C VAL A 41 6.02 -2.81 7.68
N ASN A 42 5.62 -3.99 7.24
CA ASN A 42 4.70 -4.85 7.99
C ASN A 42 4.67 -6.27 7.41
N ASN A 43 3.94 -7.14 8.08
CA ASN A 43 3.59 -8.48 7.62
C ASN A 43 2.13 -8.45 7.14
N TRP A 44 1.94 -8.46 5.83
CA TRP A 44 0.66 -8.30 5.17
C TRP A 44 0.07 -9.65 4.79
N HIS A 45 -1.20 -9.86 5.09
CA HIS A 45 -1.96 -11.04 4.72
C HIS A 45 -3.04 -10.63 3.74
N LEU A 46 -3.06 -11.23 2.57
CA LEU A 46 -4.09 -10.99 1.57
C LEU A 46 -5.43 -11.52 2.09
N THR A 47 -6.43 -10.67 2.17
CA THR A 47 -7.77 -11.01 2.67
C THR A 47 -8.83 -11.06 1.59
N SER A 48 -8.64 -10.30 0.52
CA SER A 48 -9.52 -10.37 -0.67
C SER A 48 -8.83 -9.89 -1.93
N ILE A 49 -9.26 -10.45 -3.05
CA ILE A 49 -8.95 -9.97 -4.41
C ILE A 49 -10.27 -9.73 -5.13
N THR A 50 -10.37 -8.61 -5.82
CA THR A 50 -11.40 -8.42 -6.84
C THR A 50 -10.73 -8.23 -8.19
N GLN A 51 -11.32 -8.79 -9.26
CA GLN A 51 -10.89 -8.58 -10.63
C GLN A 51 -12.08 -8.00 -11.43
N ASP A 52 -11.87 -6.84 -12.01
CA ASP A 52 -12.92 -6.07 -12.71
C ASP A 52 -14.20 -5.88 -11.86
N GLY A 53 -13.99 -5.68 -10.54
CA GLY A 53 -15.06 -5.51 -9.56
C GLY A 53 -15.69 -6.80 -9.03
N LEU A 54 -15.31 -7.97 -9.54
CA LEU A 54 -15.82 -9.27 -9.10
C LEU A 54 -14.88 -9.91 -8.09
N ALA A 55 -15.42 -10.34 -6.95
CA ALA A 55 -14.63 -11.02 -5.91
C ALA A 55 -14.15 -12.39 -6.40
N LEU A 56 -12.85 -12.66 -6.21
CA LEU A 56 -12.27 -13.97 -6.49
C LEU A 56 -12.38 -14.90 -5.28
N ASN A 57 -12.62 -16.18 -5.54
CA ASN A 57 -12.63 -17.18 -4.49
C ASN A 57 -11.20 -17.54 -4.07
N MET A 58 -10.84 -17.24 -2.82
CA MET A 58 -9.53 -17.50 -2.21
C MET A 58 -9.49 -18.78 -1.37
N SER A 59 -10.49 -19.66 -1.49
CA SER A 59 -10.55 -20.89 -0.70
C SER A 59 -9.33 -21.78 -0.95
N GLY A 60 -8.61 -22.14 0.11
CA GLY A 60 -7.40 -22.96 0.01
C GLY A 60 -6.15 -22.23 -0.47
N ILE A 61 -6.22 -20.90 -0.66
CA ILE A 61 -5.09 -20.06 -1.04
C ILE A 61 -4.85 -19.03 0.06
N SER A 62 -3.59 -18.86 0.46
CA SER A 62 -3.18 -17.73 1.28
C SER A 62 -1.91 -17.10 0.72
N LEU A 63 -1.85 -15.77 0.74
CA LEU A 63 -0.70 -15.00 0.31
C LEU A 63 -0.27 -14.07 1.44
N HIS A 64 1.01 -14.16 1.79
CA HIS A 64 1.65 -13.32 2.79
C HIS A 64 2.76 -12.52 2.14
N MET A 65 2.86 -11.25 2.49
CA MET A 65 3.90 -10.36 2.01
C MET A 65 4.55 -9.65 3.19
N GLU A 66 5.80 -9.97 3.46
CA GLU A 66 6.61 -9.29 4.45
C GLU A 66 7.45 -8.20 3.80
N LEU A 67 7.26 -6.94 4.22
CA LEU A 67 8.01 -5.78 3.75
C LEU A 67 8.87 -5.26 4.90
N MET A 68 10.19 -5.32 4.74
CA MET A 68 11.14 -4.96 5.79
C MET A 68 11.67 -3.53 5.64
N LYS A 69 12.16 -2.97 6.73
CA LYS A 69 12.64 -1.58 6.80
C LYS A 69 13.86 -1.31 5.92
N ASP A 70 14.68 -2.31 5.68
CA ASP A 70 15.87 -2.26 4.82
C ASP A 70 15.54 -2.27 3.31
N GLY A 71 14.26 -2.50 2.96
CA GLY A 71 13.80 -2.58 1.59
C GLY A 71 13.73 -4.02 1.06
N SER A 72 14.02 -5.03 1.87
CA SER A 72 13.79 -6.42 1.47
C SER A 72 12.31 -6.78 1.54
N ALA A 73 11.91 -7.72 0.69
CA ALA A 73 10.55 -8.24 0.58
C ALA A 73 10.56 -9.77 0.48
N THR A 74 9.58 -10.40 1.13
CA THR A 74 9.32 -11.83 0.98
C THR A 74 7.84 -12.04 0.72
N ASN A 75 7.52 -12.75 -0.35
CA ASN A 75 6.16 -13.19 -0.67
C ASN A 75 6.07 -14.70 -0.47
N THR A 76 5.09 -15.15 0.29
CA THR A 76 4.81 -16.56 0.52
C THR A 76 3.40 -16.87 0.05
N LEU A 77 3.30 -17.67 -0.99
CA LEU A 77 2.04 -18.22 -1.50
C LEU A 77 1.87 -19.65 -0.97
N SER A 78 0.80 -19.90 -0.22
CA SER A 78 0.44 -21.25 0.20
C SER A 78 -0.88 -21.64 -0.44
N TYR A 79 -0.97 -22.88 -0.96
CA TYR A 79 -2.19 -23.40 -1.57
C TYR A 79 -2.36 -24.89 -1.26
N THR A 80 -3.61 -25.30 -1.13
CA THR A 80 -3.96 -26.69 -0.78
C THR A 80 -4.67 -27.38 -1.94
N VAL A 81 -4.10 -28.49 -2.41
CA VAL A 81 -4.67 -29.36 -3.45
C VAL A 81 -4.77 -30.78 -2.95
N LEU A 82 -5.95 -31.38 -3.03
CA LEU A 82 -6.22 -32.75 -2.59
C LEU A 82 -5.76 -33.05 -1.15
N GLY A 83 -5.89 -32.06 -0.25
CA GLY A 83 -5.49 -32.17 1.15
C GLY A 83 -3.99 -32.04 1.41
N GLN A 84 -3.19 -31.74 0.40
CA GLN A 84 -1.78 -31.44 0.53
C GLN A 84 -1.55 -29.92 0.37
N THR A 85 -0.76 -29.34 1.27
CA THR A 85 -0.39 -27.93 1.21
C THR A 85 0.98 -27.79 0.57
N PHE A 86 1.06 -26.89 -0.39
CA PHE A 86 2.27 -26.45 -1.07
C PHE A 86 2.57 -25.03 -0.71
N GLU A 87 3.83 -24.66 -0.75
CA GLU A 87 4.30 -23.31 -0.43
C GLU A 87 5.37 -22.88 -1.43
N ASP A 88 5.17 -21.70 -2.02
CA ASP A 88 6.12 -21.02 -2.87
C ASP A 88 6.58 -19.73 -2.18
N VAL A 89 7.90 -19.52 -2.12
CA VAL A 89 8.51 -18.34 -1.49
C VAL A 89 9.33 -17.59 -2.52
N ALA A 90 8.91 -16.34 -2.77
CA ALA A 90 9.68 -15.39 -3.59
C ALA A 90 10.31 -14.33 -2.69
N VAL A 91 11.60 -14.06 -2.90
CA VAL A 91 12.36 -13.04 -2.19
C VAL A 91 12.79 -11.93 -3.14
N GLY A 92 12.86 -10.71 -2.66
CA GLY A 92 13.22 -9.58 -3.48
C GLY A 92 13.38 -8.29 -2.69
N THR A 93 13.10 -7.18 -3.36
CA THR A 93 13.13 -5.84 -2.76
C THR A 93 11.84 -5.10 -3.02
N TRP A 94 11.56 -4.13 -2.16
CA TRP A 94 10.45 -3.21 -2.32
C TRP A 94 10.89 -1.77 -2.16
N GLU A 95 10.21 -0.89 -2.90
CA GLU A 95 10.36 0.53 -2.76
C GLU A 95 9.06 1.26 -3.14
N PHE A 96 8.99 2.53 -2.82
CA PHE A 96 7.99 3.39 -3.41
C PHE A 96 8.52 3.99 -4.72
N ASN A 97 7.63 4.22 -5.68
CA ASN A 97 7.96 5.12 -6.80
C ASN A 97 8.22 6.56 -6.29
N ASP A 98 8.73 7.44 -7.14
CA ASP A 98 9.20 8.79 -6.79
C ASP A 98 8.15 9.61 -6.03
N ASP A 99 6.91 9.54 -6.46
CA ASP A 99 5.81 10.28 -5.85
C ASP A 99 5.13 9.53 -4.70
N LYS A 100 5.53 8.30 -4.40
CA LYS A 100 5.00 7.41 -3.35
C LYS A 100 3.52 7.06 -3.52
N SER A 101 3.03 7.00 -4.75
CA SER A 101 1.69 6.53 -5.08
C SER A 101 1.64 5.03 -5.36
N LYS A 102 2.81 4.43 -5.66
CA LYS A 102 2.92 3.01 -5.98
C LYS A 102 3.91 2.30 -5.07
N LEU A 103 3.61 1.03 -4.80
CA LEU A 103 4.54 0.02 -4.30
C LEU A 103 5.17 -0.66 -5.51
N VAL A 104 6.49 -0.71 -5.56
CA VAL A 104 7.27 -1.41 -6.57
C VAL A 104 7.92 -2.62 -5.93
N LEU A 105 7.68 -3.81 -6.45
CA LEU A 105 8.27 -5.07 -6.01
C LEU A 105 9.17 -5.62 -7.11
N THR A 106 10.41 -5.98 -6.77
CA THR A 106 11.37 -6.58 -7.70
C THR A 106 11.84 -7.91 -7.13
N GLU A 107 11.46 -9.00 -7.74
CA GLU A 107 11.92 -10.33 -7.33
C GLU A 107 13.41 -10.50 -7.65
N THR A 108 14.13 -11.25 -6.82
CA THR A 108 15.55 -11.51 -7.00
C THR A 108 15.79 -12.25 -8.32
N GLY A 109 16.60 -11.64 -9.20
CA GLY A 109 16.87 -12.18 -10.54
C GLY A 109 15.86 -11.78 -11.62
N ALA A 110 14.77 -11.11 -11.27
CA ALA A 110 13.83 -10.56 -12.26
C ALA A 110 14.42 -9.31 -12.95
N THR A 111 14.09 -9.16 -14.23
CA THR A 111 14.45 -7.98 -15.04
C THR A 111 13.33 -6.93 -15.09
N ILE A 112 12.16 -7.27 -14.59
CA ILE A 112 10.95 -6.44 -14.57
C ILE A 112 10.43 -6.40 -13.13
N SER A 113 9.96 -5.24 -12.71
CA SER A 113 9.34 -5.04 -11.40
C SER A 113 7.82 -4.98 -11.56
N ASP A 114 7.12 -5.49 -10.56
CA ASP A 114 5.67 -5.34 -10.43
C ASP A 114 5.34 -4.01 -9.76
N GLU A 115 4.42 -3.25 -10.33
CA GLU A 115 3.94 -1.99 -9.79
C GLU A 115 2.48 -2.11 -9.34
N TYR A 116 2.23 -1.67 -8.12
CA TYR A 116 0.90 -1.66 -7.50
C TYR A 116 0.54 -0.24 -7.08
N THR A 117 -0.52 0.33 -7.64
CA THR A 117 -1.06 1.61 -7.18
C THR A 117 -1.64 1.45 -5.78
N ILE A 118 -1.25 2.33 -4.87
CA ILE A 118 -1.72 2.29 -3.48
C ILE A 118 -3.00 3.11 -3.37
N LEU A 119 -4.13 2.44 -3.19
CA LEU A 119 -5.43 3.07 -2.97
C LEU A 119 -5.62 3.45 -1.50
N LYS A 120 -5.14 2.60 -0.57
CA LYS A 120 -5.23 2.81 0.87
C LYS A 120 -3.97 2.31 1.56
N LEU A 121 -3.49 3.02 2.56
CA LEU A 121 -2.39 2.59 3.43
C LEU A 121 -2.58 3.15 4.83
N THR A 122 -3.01 2.30 5.74
CA THR A 122 -3.07 2.55 7.18
C THR A 122 -2.02 1.69 7.90
N LYS A 123 -2.04 1.65 9.21
CA LYS A 123 -1.20 0.76 10.00
C LYS A 123 -1.59 -0.71 9.83
N ASP A 124 -2.89 -0.97 9.68
CA ASP A 124 -3.47 -2.32 9.78
C ASP A 124 -4.10 -2.80 8.47
N GLU A 125 -4.26 -1.91 7.48
CA GLU A 125 -4.89 -2.23 6.19
C GLU A 125 -4.17 -1.52 5.05
N MET A 126 -3.95 -2.27 3.98
CA MET A 126 -3.46 -1.77 2.70
C MET A 126 -4.40 -2.24 1.58
N LYS A 127 -4.72 -1.35 0.63
CA LYS A 127 -5.34 -1.72 -0.65
C LYS A 127 -4.43 -1.33 -1.78
N THR A 128 -4.24 -2.24 -2.72
CA THR A 128 -3.44 -2.02 -3.92
C THR A 128 -4.22 -2.40 -5.16
N GLU A 129 -3.99 -1.66 -6.23
CA GLU A 129 -4.53 -1.91 -7.56
C GLU A 129 -3.41 -2.24 -8.53
N GLN A 130 -3.64 -3.22 -9.39
CA GLN A 130 -2.77 -3.57 -10.50
C GLN A 130 -3.60 -3.69 -11.77
N ILE A 131 -3.08 -3.14 -12.86
CA ILE A 131 -3.69 -3.25 -14.19
C ILE A 131 -2.83 -4.20 -15.01
N ASP A 132 -3.41 -5.28 -15.52
CA ASP A 132 -2.75 -6.19 -16.45
C ASP A 132 -2.51 -5.44 -17.79
N PRO A 133 -1.26 -5.23 -18.20
CA PRO A 133 -0.97 -4.45 -19.40
C PRO A 133 -1.41 -5.16 -20.70
N SER A 134 -1.63 -6.46 -20.65
CA SER A 134 -2.01 -7.25 -21.83
C SER A 134 -3.53 -7.27 -22.07
N THR A 135 -4.31 -7.29 -21.00
CA THR A 135 -5.77 -7.42 -21.04
C THR A 135 -6.51 -6.16 -20.64
N GLY A 136 -5.85 -5.26 -19.90
CA GLY A 136 -6.46 -4.09 -19.26
C GLY A 136 -7.29 -4.43 -18.02
N SER A 137 -7.30 -5.70 -17.59
CA SER A 137 -8.03 -6.14 -16.41
C SER A 137 -7.49 -5.50 -15.14
N VAL A 138 -8.38 -5.05 -14.27
CA VAL A 138 -8.05 -4.34 -13.02
C VAL A 138 -8.22 -5.28 -11.83
N SER A 139 -7.14 -5.54 -11.11
CA SER A 139 -7.15 -6.30 -9.87
C SER A 139 -6.97 -5.38 -8.67
N VAL A 140 -7.87 -5.50 -7.67
CA VAL A 140 -7.73 -4.80 -6.38
C VAL A 140 -7.53 -5.82 -5.28
N ASN A 141 -6.41 -5.66 -4.57
CA ASN A 141 -5.99 -6.53 -3.47
C ASN A 141 -6.17 -5.80 -2.14
N THR A 142 -6.80 -6.46 -1.18
CA THR A 142 -6.93 -5.97 0.20
C THR A 142 -6.07 -6.82 1.12
N TRP A 143 -5.22 -6.15 1.89
CA TRP A 143 -4.25 -6.72 2.80
C TRP A 143 -4.49 -6.23 4.21
N ASN A 144 -4.40 -7.12 5.19
CA ASN A 144 -4.46 -6.76 6.60
C ASN A 144 -3.22 -7.28 7.33
N THR A 145 -2.84 -6.61 8.40
CA THR A 145 -1.88 -7.13 9.37
C THR A 145 -2.59 -8.04 10.35
N LYS A 146 -1.93 -9.09 10.79
CA LYS A 146 -2.41 -9.92 11.91
C LYS A 146 -2.06 -9.29 13.24
#